data_c2d1018b34f987ca1ca3862270382ab8
#
_entry.id   c2d1018b34f987ca1ca3862270382ab8
#
_cell.length_a   1.000
_cell.length_b   1.000
_cell.length_c   1.000
_cell.angle_alpha   90.00
_cell.angle_beta   90.00
_cell.angle_gamma   90.00
#
_symmetry.space_group_name_H-M   'P 1'
#
loop_
_entity.id
_entity.type
_entity.pdbx_description
1 polymer ?
#
loop_
_entity_poly.entity_id
_entity_poly.type
_entity_poly.pdbx_seq_one_letter_code
_entity_poly.pdbx_strand_id
1 'polypeptide(L)'
;MSLRQDGILGDLLWLLEHPPTITLGTSGGSSHLLLPTDDLEARGVTVVETPRGGDITCHEPGQLVGYPVVDLAQAPCRRDIHRYLRGLEDGIIGVLAKLGLEGVRIEGRTGVWIAGSPPRKIAALGVRCNRWITSHGFALNFENDLEGFGAIVPCGISDAGVTSLRRELPKGKMPSSGELRILVHEELQASLGVSLGLVVGEEVGELCDSSPAEPKATGPLSEPRGLK
;
A
#
# COMPACT_ATOMS: atom_id res chain seq x y z
N MET A 1 6.26 -8.45 10.03
CA MET A 1 7.18 -7.47 10.67
C MET A 1 8.01 -8.10 11.79
N SER A 2 7.44 -8.80 12.76
CA SER A 2 8.16 -9.42 13.89
C SER A 2 9.32 -10.31 13.41
N LEU A 3 9.08 -11.25 12.50
CA LEU A 3 10.13 -12.15 11.96
C LEU A 3 11.30 -11.41 11.30
N ARG A 4 11.05 -10.20 10.72
CA ARG A 4 12.14 -9.36 10.19
C ARG A 4 12.88 -8.63 11.31
N GLN A 5 12.17 -8.16 12.33
CA GLN A 5 12.79 -7.55 13.53
C GLN A 5 13.68 -8.53 14.28
N ASP A 6 13.27 -9.79 14.35
CA ASP A 6 14.01 -10.86 15.02
C ASP A 6 15.16 -11.43 14.16
N GLY A 7 15.36 -10.90 12.95
CA GLY A 7 16.41 -11.35 12.02
C GLY A 7 16.18 -12.73 11.40
N ILE A 8 14.97 -13.29 11.55
CA ILE A 8 14.59 -14.61 11.02
C ILE A 8 14.40 -14.57 9.51
N LEU A 9 13.84 -13.45 8.99
CA LEU A 9 13.63 -13.23 7.56
C LEU A 9 14.48 -12.05 7.07
N GLY A 10 14.91 -12.11 5.80
CA GLY A 10 15.48 -10.98 5.06
C GLY A 10 14.41 -9.95 4.68
N ASP A 11 14.84 -8.92 3.95
CA ASP A 11 13.91 -7.98 3.35
C ASP A 11 13.06 -8.69 2.29
N LEU A 12 11.78 -8.34 2.19
CA LEU A 12 10.86 -9.00 1.27
C LEU A 12 9.92 -7.98 0.62
N LEU A 13 9.42 -8.33 -0.56
CA LEU A 13 8.33 -7.67 -1.24
C LEU A 13 7.15 -8.63 -1.34
N TRP A 14 6.02 -8.26 -0.78
CA TRP A 14 4.78 -9.00 -0.94
C TRP A 14 3.91 -8.30 -1.97
N LEU A 15 3.61 -8.99 -3.09
CA LEU A 15 2.73 -8.51 -4.17
C LEU A 15 1.41 -9.26 -4.14
N LEU A 16 0.31 -8.53 -4.11
CA LEU A 16 -1.04 -9.07 -3.98
C LEU A 16 -2.09 -8.13 -4.61
N GLU A 17 -3.33 -8.56 -4.59
CA GLU A 17 -4.51 -7.76 -4.88
C GLU A 17 -5.44 -7.78 -3.66
N HIS A 18 -6.26 -6.76 -3.50
CA HIS A 18 -7.30 -6.72 -2.46
C HIS A 18 -8.69 -6.80 -3.08
N PRO A 19 -9.66 -7.38 -2.36
CA PRO A 19 -11.07 -7.15 -2.66
C PRO A 19 -11.40 -5.64 -2.55
N PRO A 20 -12.56 -5.19 -3.01
CA PRO A 20 -12.96 -3.79 -2.91
C PRO A 20 -12.85 -3.27 -1.47
N THR A 21 -11.87 -2.39 -1.22
CA THR A 21 -11.54 -1.92 0.12
C THR A 21 -11.13 -0.45 0.08
N ILE A 22 -11.75 0.36 0.92
CA ILE A 22 -11.31 1.74 1.17
C ILE A 22 -10.54 1.76 2.48
N THR A 23 -9.31 2.28 2.45
CA THR A 23 -8.47 2.41 3.64
C THR A 23 -8.30 3.86 4.04
N LEU A 24 -8.54 4.15 5.32
CA LEU A 24 -8.28 5.44 5.96
C LEU A 24 -6.88 5.39 6.58
N GLY A 25 -5.98 6.26 6.15
CA GLY A 25 -4.64 6.40 6.72
C GLY A 25 -4.61 7.40 7.87
N THR A 26 -3.42 7.58 8.46
CA THR A 26 -3.25 8.41 9.67
C THR A 26 -3.45 9.91 9.47
N SER A 27 -3.39 10.40 8.24
CA SER A 27 -3.57 11.83 7.91
C SER A 27 -4.97 12.16 7.39
N GLY A 28 -5.81 11.15 7.16
CA GLY A 28 -7.14 11.30 6.61
C GLY A 28 -8.23 10.90 7.58
N GLY A 29 -9.40 11.43 7.37
CA GLY A 29 -10.59 11.08 8.10
C GLY A 29 -11.72 10.65 7.17
N SER A 30 -12.84 10.23 7.77
CA SER A 30 -14.08 9.91 7.05
C SER A 30 -14.67 11.09 6.24
N SER A 31 -14.16 12.32 6.44
CA SER A 31 -14.59 13.51 5.69
C SER A 31 -14.30 13.44 4.17
N HIS A 32 -13.39 12.55 3.76
CA HIS A 32 -13.09 12.31 2.34
C HIS A 32 -13.85 11.11 1.74
N LEU A 33 -14.72 10.46 2.52
CA LEU A 33 -15.72 9.53 2.01
C LEU A 33 -16.90 10.32 1.42
N LEU A 34 -17.24 10.02 0.18
CA LEU A 34 -18.38 10.66 -0.52
C LEU A 34 -19.69 9.90 -0.30
N LEU A 35 -19.61 8.67 0.22
CA LEU A 35 -20.76 7.81 0.54
C LEU A 35 -20.68 7.36 1.99
N PRO A 36 -21.82 7.17 2.68
CA PRO A 36 -21.87 6.56 4.00
C PRO A 36 -21.26 5.16 3.99
N THR A 37 -20.65 4.75 5.11
CA THR A 37 -20.02 3.42 5.25
C THR A 37 -21.03 2.29 4.99
N ASP A 38 -22.25 2.42 5.52
CA ASP A 38 -23.32 1.42 5.32
C ASP A 38 -23.66 1.22 3.84
N ASP A 39 -23.66 2.30 3.04
CA ASP A 39 -23.89 2.25 1.59
C ASP A 39 -22.74 1.57 0.84
N LEU A 40 -21.51 1.76 1.31
CA LEU A 40 -20.32 1.10 0.76
C LEU A 40 -20.34 -0.40 1.07
N GLU A 41 -20.63 -0.77 2.31
CA GLU A 41 -20.75 -2.17 2.73
C GLU A 41 -21.86 -2.90 1.97
N ALA A 42 -23.02 -2.25 1.74
CA ALA A 42 -24.09 -2.80 0.94
C ALA A 42 -23.67 -3.05 -0.54
N ARG A 43 -22.63 -2.37 -1.01
CA ARG A 43 -22.00 -2.57 -2.33
C ARG A 43 -20.83 -3.55 -2.31
N GLY A 44 -20.54 -4.19 -1.16
CA GLY A 44 -19.43 -5.11 -1.00
C GLY A 44 -18.06 -4.42 -0.85
N VAL A 45 -18.04 -3.13 -0.51
CA VAL A 45 -16.79 -2.38 -0.26
C VAL A 45 -16.54 -2.29 1.24
N THR A 46 -15.42 -2.84 1.70
CA THR A 46 -15.02 -2.76 3.11
C THR A 46 -14.31 -1.43 3.40
N VAL A 47 -14.64 -0.79 4.51
CA VAL A 47 -13.94 0.43 4.97
C VAL A 47 -13.10 0.10 6.20
N VAL A 48 -11.78 0.36 6.14
CA VAL A 48 -10.83 -0.04 7.20
C VAL A 48 -9.93 1.13 7.58
N GLU A 49 -9.80 1.40 8.87
CA GLU A 49 -8.74 2.28 9.39
C GLU A 49 -7.41 1.54 9.42
N THR A 50 -6.36 2.16 8.93
CA THR A 50 -5.02 1.56 8.84
C THR A 50 -3.96 2.51 9.36
N PRO A 51 -2.90 1.99 10.01
CA PRO A 51 -1.83 2.82 10.54
C PRO A 51 -0.79 3.25 9.48
N ARG A 52 -1.10 3.16 8.18
CA ARG A 52 -0.25 3.68 7.11
C ARG A 52 -0.26 5.20 7.08
N GLY A 53 0.83 5.78 6.62
CA GLY A 53 0.86 7.21 6.30
C GLY A 53 -0.06 7.55 5.14
N GLY A 54 -0.39 8.84 5.04
CA GLY A 54 -1.29 9.38 4.02
C GLY A 54 -2.76 9.37 4.44
N ASP A 55 -3.61 9.76 3.52
CA ASP A 55 -5.04 9.96 3.67
C ASP A 55 -5.82 8.72 3.19
N ILE A 56 -6.99 8.90 2.62
CA ILE A 56 -7.87 7.86 2.08
C ILE A 56 -7.36 7.33 0.74
N THR A 57 -7.53 6.03 0.50
CA THR A 57 -7.35 5.42 -0.82
C THR A 57 -8.32 4.27 -1.03
N CYS A 58 -8.47 3.83 -2.29
CA CYS A 58 -9.27 2.69 -2.68
C CYS A 58 -8.36 1.58 -3.21
N HIS A 59 -8.68 0.35 -2.82
CA HIS A 59 -8.12 -0.89 -3.38
C HIS A 59 -9.26 -1.66 -4.03
N GLU A 60 -8.98 -2.26 -5.18
CA GLU A 60 -9.98 -3.01 -5.95
C GLU A 60 -9.28 -4.08 -6.80
N PRO A 61 -9.97 -5.14 -7.24
CA PRO A 61 -9.42 -6.16 -8.11
C PRO A 61 -8.78 -5.55 -9.37
N GLY A 62 -7.64 -6.11 -9.79
CA GLY A 62 -6.85 -5.59 -10.90
C GLY A 62 -5.91 -4.44 -10.52
N GLN A 63 -5.84 -4.03 -9.23
CA GLN A 63 -4.84 -3.11 -8.72
C GLN A 63 -3.70 -3.91 -8.07
N LEU A 64 -2.46 -3.73 -8.56
CA LEU A 64 -1.30 -4.38 -7.96
C LEU A 64 -0.86 -3.65 -6.70
N VAL A 65 -0.99 -4.30 -5.55
CA VAL A 65 -0.54 -3.78 -4.26
C VAL A 65 0.79 -4.42 -3.88
N GLY A 66 1.72 -3.61 -3.41
CA GLY A 66 3.05 -4.06 -2.97
C GLY A 66 3.35 -3.60 -1.54
N TYR A 67 3.74 -4.56 -0.71
CA TYR A 67 4.16 -4.34 0.67
C TYR A 67 5.64 -4.70 0.85
N PRO A 68 6.57 -3.75 0.65
CA PRO A 68 7.97 -3.99 0.95
C PRO A 68 8.19 -3.93 2.46
N VAL A 69 8.70 -5.02 3.02
CA VAL A 69 9.15 -5.11 4.42
C VAL A 69 10.66 -5.04 4.44
N VAL A 70 11.20 -3.86 4.73
CA VAL A 70 12.61 -3.52 4.63
C VAL A 70 13.13 -2.99 5.96
N ASP A 71 14.32 -3.41 6.35
CA ASP A 71 15.03 -2.85 7.50
C ASP A 71 15.80 -1.60 7.06
N LEU A 72 15.24 -0.43 7.28
CA LEU A 72 15.86 0.86 6.94
C LEU A 72 17.13 1.17 7.76
N ALA A 73 17.38 0.45 8.84
CA ALA A 73 18.62 0.62 9.59
C ALA A 73 19.81 0.03 8.83
N GLN A 74 19.57 -1.01 8.00
CA GLN A 74 20.58 -1.70 7.20
C GLN A 74 20.55 -1.30 5.72
N ALA A 75 19.41 -0.78 5.24
CA ALA A 75 19.25 -0.36 3.86
C ALA A 75 20.12 0.87 3.51
N PRO A 76 20.45 1.08 2.23
CA PRO A 76 21.23 2.25 1.78
C PRO A 76 20.63 3.60 2.15
N CYS A 77 19.30 3.67 2.39
CA CYS A 77 18.62 4.88 2.85
C CYS A 77 18.92 5.26 4.32
N ARG A 78 19.53 4.37 5.11
CA ARG A 78 20.07 4.65 6.46
C ARG A 78 19.11 5.40 7.38
N ARG A 79 17.95 4.80 7.70
CA ARG A 79 16.94 5.39 8.60
C ARG A 79 16.32 6.69 8.07
N ASP A 80 16.19 6.80 6.77
CA ASP A 80 15.53 7.93 6.12
C ASP A 80 14.27 7.46 5.38
N ILE A 81 13.11 7.73 5.99
CA ILE A 81 11.80 7.32 5.44
C ILE A 81 11.47 8.12 4.18
N HIS A 82 11.92 9.37 4.06
CA HIS A 82 11.67 10.17 2.86
C HIS A 82 12.47 9.64 1.68
N ARG A 83 13.74 9.29 1.92
CA ARG A 83 14.57 8.65 0.90
C ARG A 83 14.00 7.30 0.48
N TYR A 84 13.48 6.53 1.44
CA TYR A 84 12.80 5.26 1.13
C TYR A 84 11.57 5.47 0.25
N LEU A 85 10.69 6.44 0.59
CA LEU A 85 9.52 6.79 -0.22
C LEU A 85 9.93 7.21 -1.65
N ARG A 86 10.99 8.02 -1.78
CA ARG A 86 11.52 8.39 -3.10
C ARG A 86 12.03 7.18 -3.88
N GLY A 87 12.67 6.22 -3.21
CA GLY A 87 13.07 4.96 -3.82
C GLY A 87 11.89 4.14 -4.33
N LEU A 88 10.78 4.08 -3.58
CA LEU A 88 9.56 3.42 -4.04
C LEU A 88 8.97 4.11 -5.28
N GLU A 89 8.92 5.45 -5.28
CA GLU A 89 8.48 6.20 -6.45
C GLU A 89 9.41 5.98 -7.65
N ASP A 90 10.74 5.98 -7.44
CA ASP A 90 11.72 5.69 -8.50
C ASP A 90 11.52 4.30 -9.11
N GLY A 91 11.28 3.28 -8.27
CA GLY A 91 11.00 1.93 -8.75
C GLY A 91 9.75 1.89 -9.63
N ILE A 92 8.65 2.51 -9.19
CA ILE A 92 7.42 2.56 -10.02
C ILE A 92 7.63 3.39 -11.30
N ILE A 93 8.37 4.50 -11.25
CA ILE A 93 8.74 5.27 -12.45
C ILE A 93 9.58 4.41 -13.41
N GLY A 94 10.52 3.61 -12.88
CA GLY A 94 11.29 2.65 -13.66
C GLY A 94 10.40 1.62 -14.38
N VAL A 95 9.42 1.06 -13.67
CA VAL A 95 8.39 0.16 -14.24
C VAL A 95 7.66 0.84 -15.41
N LEU A 96 7.18 2.07 -15.20
CA LEU A 96 6.48 2.83 -16.25
C LEU A 96 7.37 3.07 -17.46
N ALA A 97 8.64 3.45 -17.25
CA ALA A 97 9.61 3.69 -18.33
C ALA A 97 9.86 2.42 -19.16
N LYS A 98 9.97 1.24 -18.54
CA LYS A 98 10.10 -0.05 -19.24
C LYS A 98 8.87 -0.38 -20.08
N LEU A 99 7.70 0.10 -19.66
CA LEU A 99 6.44 -0.05 -20.41
C LEU A 99 6.23 1.06 -21.46
N GLY A 100 7.18 2.02 -21.58
CA GLY A 100 7.10 3.12 -22.54
C GLY A 100 6.22 4.29 -22.08
N LEU A 101 5.96 4.41 -20.77
CA LEU A 101 5.22 5.51 -20.17
C LEU A 101 6.16 6.43 -19.36
N GLU A 102 5.87 7.73 -19.38
CA GLU A 102 6.58 8.72 -18.58
C GLU A 102 5.87 8.93 -17.24
N GLY A 103 6.41 8.32 -16.18
CA GLY A 103 5.98 8.57 -14.80
C GLY A 103 6.68 9.78 -14.22
N VAL A 104 5.95 10.62 -13.50
CA VAL A 104 6.48 11.83 -12.86
C VAL A 104 6.10 11.92 -11.38
N ARG A 105 6.88 12.70 -10.64
CA ARG A 105 6.51 13.19 -9.30
C ARG A 105 5.89 14.56 -9.40
N ILE A 106 4.97 14.86 -8.49
CA ILE A 106 4.44 16.20 -8.30
C ILE A 106 4.87 16.68 -6.91
N GLU A 107 5.46 17.85 -6.85
CA GLU A 107 5.90 18.44 -5.58
C GLU A 107 4.73 18.57 -4.60
N GLY A 108 4.95 18.16 -3.34
CA GLY A 108 3.91 18.14 -2.31
C GLY A 108 2.88 17.02 -2.41
N ARG A 109 2.92 16.18 -3.46
CA ARG A 109 1.92 15.12 -3.70
C ARG A 109 2.59 13.76 -3.82
N THR A 110 2.65 13.00 -2.72
CA THR A 110 3.20 11.64 -2.71
C THR A 110 2.47 10.74 -3.70
N GLY A 111 3.24 9.92 -4.44
CA GLY A 111 2.72 9.00 -5.45
C GLY A 111 3.41 9.18 -6.80
N VAL A 112 3.06 8.33 -7.75
CA VAL A 112 3.54 8.43 -9.13
C VAL A 112 2.39 8.83 -10.04
N TRP A 113 2.67 9.73 -10.96
CA TRP A 113 1.69 10.40 -11.78
C TRP A 113 2.03 10.28 -13.27
N ILE A 114 1.00 10.35 -14.10
CA ILE A 114 1.13 10.62 -15.52
C ILE A 114 0.85 12.12 -15.72
N ALA A 115 1.77 12.79 -16.39
CA ALA A 115 1.66 14.21 -16.70
C ALA A 115 0.41 14.50 -17.54
N GLY A 116 -0.16 15.69 -17.38
CA GLY A 116 -1.35 16.11 -18.11
C GLY A 116 -2.00 17.33 -17.45
N SER A 117 -3.09 17.79 -18.01
CA SER A 117 -3.91 18.87 -17.44
C SER A 117 -5.38 18.44 -17.44
N PRO A 118 -5.89 17.92 -16.33
CA PRO A 118 -5.20 17.69 -15.05
C PRO A 118 -4.22 16.51 -15.06
N PRO A 119 -3.26 16.44 -14.13
CA PRO A 119 -2.41 15.27 -13.95
C PRO A 119 -3.23 14.09 -13.37
N ARG A 120 -2.77 12.86 -13.63
CA ARG A 120 -3.48 11.64 -13.21
C ARG A 120 -2.57 10.75 -12.38
N LYS A 121 -3.00 10.39 -11.18
CA LYS A 121 -2.26 9.47 -10.31
C LYS A 121 -2.40 8.04 -10.81
N ILE A 122 -1.28 7.38 -11.05
CA ILE A 122 -1.23 5.96 -11.45
C ILE A 122 -0.83 5.05 -10.31
N ALA A 123 -0.05 5.56 -9.35
CA ALA A 123 0.28 4.80 -8.15
C ALA A 123 0.16 5.67 -6.89
N ALA A 124 -0.53 5.13 -5.88
CA ALA A 124 -0.60 5.70 -4.55
C ALA A 124 0.48 5.06 -3.66
N LEU A 125 1.05 5.84 -2.73
CA LEU A 125 2.01 5.37 -1.76
C LEU A 125 1.56 5.76 -0.35
N GLY A 126 1.65 4.80 0.57
CA GLY A 126 1.38 5.01 1.99
C GLY A 126 2.12 3.97 2.80
N VAL A 127 3.12 4.39 3.58
CA VAL A 127 3.99 3.49 4.34
C VAL A 127 3.85 3.75 5.84
N ARG A 128 4.21 2.73 6.62
CA ARG A 128 4.45 2.85 8.04
C ARG A 128 5.87 2.37 8.32
N CYS A 129 6.55 3.03 9.25
CA CYS A 129 7.85 2.59 9.75
C CYS A 129 7.77 2.45 11.27
N ASN A 130 8.11 1.28 11.78
CA ASN A 130 8.18 1.00 13.20
C ASN A 130 9.51 0.33 13.51
N ARG A 131 10.31 0.90 14.43
CA ARG A 131 11.67 0.44 14.75
C ARG A 131 12.53 0.22 13.49
N TRP A 132 12.39 1.10 12.52
CA TRP A 132 13.06 1.07 11.22
C TRP A 132 12.66 -0.08 10.29
N ILE A 133 11.67 -0.87 10.62
CA ILE A 133 11.08 -1.85 9.71
C ILE A 133 9.85 -1.25 9.06
N THR A 134 9.79 -1.33 7.73
CA THR A 134 8.67 -0.80 6.95
C THR A 134 7.50 -1.78 6.87
N SER A 135 6.32 -1.25 6.64
CA SER A 135 5.11 -1.99 6.29
C SER A 135 4.20 -1.12 5.43
N HIS A 136 3.16 -1.72 4.85
CA HIS A 136 2.41 -1.13 3.75
C HIS A 136 3.36 -0.80 2.59
N GLY A 137 3.01 0.09 1.68
CA GLY A 137 3.88 0.41 0.55
C GLY A 137 3.16 1.19 -0.53
N PHE A 138 2.78 0.54 -1.63
CA PHE A 138 2.19 1.19 -2.77
C PHE A 138 1.01 0.40 -3.34
N ALA A 139 0.19 1.08 -4.13
CA ALA A 139 -0.87 0.52 -4.94
C ALA A 139 -0.74 1.09 -6.37
N LEU A 140 -0.38 0.23 -7.32
CA LEU A 140 -0.26 0.56 -8.74
C LEU A 140 -1.55 0.17 -9.44
N ASN A 141 -2.25 1.13 -9.99
CA ASN A 141 -3.43 0.87 -10.82
C ASN A 141 -2.99 0.19 -12.11
N PHE A 142 -3.36 -1.07 -12.26
CA PHE A 142 -2.96 -1.92 -13.38
C PHE A 142 -4.09 -2.08 -14.39
N GLU A 143 -5.04 -2.97 -14.10
CA GLU A 143 -6.17 -3.24 -14.99
C GLU A 143 -7.52 -2.98 -14.35
N ASN A 144 -7.53 -2.47 -13.12
CA ASN A 144 -8.72 -2.04 -12.40
C ASN A 144 -9.46 -0.93 -13.16
N ASP A 145 -10.78 -0.87 -13.02
CA ASP A 145 -11.65 0.08 -13.73
C ASP A 145 -11.67 1.48 -13.11
N LEU A 146 -11.19 1.63 -11.88
CA LEU A 146 -11.12 2.86 -11.10
C LEU A 146 -12.48 3.37 -10.60
N GLU A 147 -13.53 2.54 -10.63
CA GLU A 147 -14.88 2.95 -10.19
C GLU A 147 -14.93 3.21 -8.68
N GLY A 148 -14.17 2.43 -7.88
CA GLY A 148 -14.09 2.60 -6.45
C GLY A 148 -13.56 3.98 -6.02
N PHE A 149 -12.73 4.61 -6.84
CA PHE A 149 -12.24 5.98 -6.59
C PHE A 149 -13.33 7.04 -6.66
N GLY A 150 -14.47 6.74 -7.31
CA GLY A 150 -15.65 7.61 -7.33
C GLY A 150 -16.35 7.76 -5.96
N ALA A 151 -16.04 6.90 -5.01
CA ALA A 151 -16.59 6.95 -3.65
C ALA A 151 -15.75 7.78 -2.67
N ILE A 152 -14.61 8.32 -3.10
CA ILE A 152 -13.66 9.06 -2.24
C ILE A 152 -13.17 10.34 -2.92
N VAL A 153 -12.64 11.28 -2.12
CA VAL A 153 -11.79 12.37 -2.60
C VAL A 153 -10.34 11.95 -2.33
N PRO A 154 -9.60 11.37 -3.31
CA PRO A 154 -8.28 10.79 -3.06
C PRO A 154 -7.30 11.86 -2.53
N CYS A 155 -6.77 11.67 -1.33
CA CYS A 155 -5.84 12.61 -0.67
C CYS A 155 -6.36 14.06 -0.57
N GLY A 156 -7.67 14.29 -0.57
CA GLY A 156 -8.26 15.65 -0.61
C GLY A 156 -7.94 16.43 -1.89
N ILE A 157 -7.48 15.78 -2.94
CA ILE A 157 -7.05 16.40 -4.20
C ILE A 157 -8.23 16.39 -5.18
N SER A 158 -8.86 17.54 -5.37
CA SER A 158 -9.99 17.71 -6.30
C SER A 158 -9.57 18.15 -7.72
N ASP A 159 -8.30 18.56 -7.89
CA ASP A 159 -7.75 19.10 -9.14
C ASP A 159 -6.88 18.10 -9.92
N ALA A 160 -6.99 16.81 -9.61
CA ALA A 160 -6.27 15.73 -10.27
C ALA A 160 -7.16 14.49 -10.44
N GLY A 161 -6.85 13.70 -11.46
CA GLY A 161 -7.53 12.43 -11.72
C GLY A 161 -6.77 11.21 -11.22
N VAL A 162 -7.35 10.04 -11.44
CA VAL A 162 -6.70 8.74 -11.31
C VAL A 162 -6.66 8.06 -12.68
N THR A 163 -5.64 7.22 -12.90
CA THR A 163 -5.50 6.43 -14.14
C THR A 163 -4.93 5.06 -13.83
N SER A 164 -4.84 4.18 -14.83
CA SER A 164 -4.28 2.83 -14.73
C SER A 164 -3.43 2.51 -15.97
N LEU A 165 -2.58 1.48 -15.89
CA LEU A 165 -1.82 1.01 -17.04
C LEU A 165 -2.73 0.67 -18.21
N ARG A 166 -3.90 0.06 -17.95
CA ARG A 166 -4.92 -0.24 -18.96
C ARG A 166 -5.39 0.99 -19.74
N ARG A 167 -5.47 2.17 -19.07
CA ARG A 167 -5.91 3.42 -19.71
C ARG A 167 -4.80 4.14 -20.44
N GLU A 168 -3.55 3.99 -20.02
CA GLU A 168 -2.42 4.74 -20.57
C GLU A 168 -1.66 3.96 -21.65
N LEU A 169 -1.66 2.62 -21.60
CA LEU A 169 -0.95 1.81 -22.58
C LEU A 169 -1.74 1.62 -23.89
N PRO A 170 -1.09 1.60 -25.04
CA PRO A 170 -1.74 1.23 -26.29
C PRO A 170 -2.33 -0.19 -26.24
N LYS A 171 -3.40 -0.43 -27.00
CA LYS A 171 -4.00 -1.76 -27.12
C LYS A 171 -2.94 -2.81 -27.49
N GLY A 172 -2.95 -3.93 -26.78
CA GLY A 172 -2.01 -5.04 -26.98
C GLY A 172 -0.61 -4.84 -26.39
N LYS A 173 -0.40 -3.77 -25.59
CA LYS A 173 0.86 -3.49 -24.88
C LYS A 173 0.79 -3.73 -23.38
N MET A 174 -0.37 -4.18 -22.89
CA MET A 174 -0.51 -4.57 -21.47
C MET A 174 0.35 -5.79 -21.16
N PRO A 175 1.21 -5.73 -20.14
CA PRO A 175 1.88 -6.92 -19.64
C PRO A 175 0.88 -7.86 -18.97
N SER A 176 1.18 -9.13 -18.91
CA SER A 176 0.49 -10.04 -18.00
C SER A 176 0.78 -9.67 -16.54
N SER A 177 -0.09 -10.11 -15.62
CA SER A 177 0.12 -9.88 -14.18
C SER A 177 1.45 -10.47 -13.70
N GLY A 178 1.87 -11.62 -14.23
CA GLY A 178 3.18 -12.22 -13.90
C GLY A 178 4.36 -11.37 -14.37
N GLU A 179 4.35 -10.88 -15.61
CA GLU A 179 5.38 -9.99 -16.14
C GLU A 179 5.47 -8.68 -15.35
N LEU A 180 4.33 -8.08 -15.01
CA LEU A 180 4.29 -6.86 -14.20
C LEU A 180 4.89 -7.08 -12.81
N ARG A 181 4.58 -8.20 -12.14
CA ARG A 181 5.11 -8.53 -10.82
C ARG A 181 6.64 -8.69 -10.84
N ILE A 182 7.17 -9.37 -11.85
CA ILE A 182 8.63 -9.52 -12.03
C ILE A 182 9.28 -8.15 -12.25
N LEU A 183 8.72 -7.35 -13.14
CA LEU A 183 9.24 -6.02 -13.45
C LEU A 183 9.24 -5.10 -12.22
N VAL A 184 8.15 -5.09 -11.44
CA VAL A 184 8.05 -4.34 -10.19
C VAL A 184 9.10 -4.80 -9.19
N HIS A 185 9.32 -6.10 -9.05
CA HIS A 185 10.33 -6.64 -8.14
C HIS A 185 11.75 -6.20 -8.53
N GLU A 186 12.11 -6.30 -9.80
CA GLU A 186 13.42 -5.89 -10.31
C GLU A 186 13.68 -4.40 -10.13
N GLU A 187 12.74 -3.54 -10.52
CA GLU A 187 12.88 -2.09 -10.44
C GLU A 187 12.92 -1.59 -8.98
N LEU A 188 12.16 -2.22 -8.08
CA LEU A 188 12.21 -1.87 -6.65
C LEU A 188 13.53 -2.30 -6.00
N GLN A 189 14.10 -3.45 -6.33
CA GLN A 189 15.43 -3.83 -5.87
C GLN A 189 16.49 -2.84 -6.33
N ALA A 190 16.44 -2.47 -7.61
CA ALA A 190 17.38 -1.51 -8.19
C ALA A 190 17.27 -0.13 -7.53
N SER A 191 16.07 0.41 -7.38
CA SER A 191 15.84 1.75 -6.84
C SER A 191 16.11 1.87 -5.34
N LEU A 192 15.80 0.83 -4.57
CA LEU A 192 16.05 0.79 -3.12
C LEU A 192 17.50 0.36 -2.79
N GLY A 193 18.19 -0.29 -3.71
CA GLY A 193 19.52 -0.83 -3.50
C GLY A 193 19.55 -2.00 -2.49
N VAL A 194 18.47 -2.79 -2.42
CA VAL A 194 18.33 -3.93 -1.50
C VAL A 194 17.92 -5.19 -2.27
N SER A 195 18.28 -6.35 -1.73
CA SER A 195 17.75 -7.62 -2.22
C SER A 195 16.43 -7.91 -1.52
N LEU A 196 15.38 -8.18 -2.27
CA LEU A 196 14.04 -8.46 -1.78
C LEU A 196 13.66 -9.90 -2.11
N GLY A 197 13.32 -10.70 -1.11
CA GLY A 197 12.57 -11.93 -1.35
C GLY A 197 11.19 -11.61 -1.91
N LEU A 198 10.76 -12.32 -2.96
CA LEU A 198 9.44 -12.10 -3.54
C LEU A 198 8.41 -13.07 -2.97
N VAL A 199 7.31 -12.53 -2.46
CA VAL A 199 6.13 -13.28 -2.04
C VAL A 199 4.95 -12.82 -2.90
N VAL A 200 4.24 -13.76 -3.51
CA VAL A 200 3.04 -13.50 -4.30
C VAL A 200 1.87 -14.17 -3.63
N GLY A 201 0.84 -13.39 -3.30
CA GLY A 201 -0.40 -13.89 -2.71
C GLY A 201 -1.57 -13.67 -3.67
N GLU A 202 -2.49 -14.64 -3.74
CA GLU A 202 -3.69 -14.50 -4.58
C GLU A 202 -4.84 -13.81 -3.83
N GLU A 203 -4.95 -13.95 -2.51
CA GLU A 203 -5.91 -13.20 -1.67
C GLU A 203 -5.45 -13.22 -0.20
N VAL A 204 -5.62 -12.10 0.50
CA VAL A 204 -5.31 -11.96 1.94
C VAL A 204 -6.50 -12.38 2.82
N GLY A 205 -7.41 -13.21 2.31
CA GLY A 205 -8.57 -13.67 3.08
C GLY A 205 -8.20 -14.55 4.29
N GLU A 206 -7.13 -15.32 4.23
CA GLU A 206 -6.81 -16.32 5.25
C GLU A 206 -5.70 -15.94 6.25
N LEU A 207 -4.94 -14.87 6.00
CA LEU A 207 -3.82 -14.47 6.88
C LEU A 207 -4.19 -13.45 7.97
N CYS A 208 -5.38 -12.89 7.94
CA CYS A 208 -5.86 -11.95 8.97
C CYS A 208 -6.55 -12.61 10.16
N ASP A 209 -6.81 -13.91 10.13
CA ASP A 209 -7.54 -14.62 11.20
C ASP A 209 -6.65 -15.08 12.38
N SER A 210 -5.38 -14.73 12.40
CA SER A 210 -4.55 -14.87 13.60
C SER A 210 -4.56 -13.56 14.42
N SER A 211 -5.71 -13.11 14.86
CA SER A 211 -5.80 -12.24 16.03
C SER A 211 -5.09 -12.95 17.20
N PRO A 212 -4.11 -12.32 17.87
CA PRO A 212 -3.61 -12.89 19.11
C PRO A 212 -4.79 -13.02 20.05
N ALA A 213 -5.03 -14.25 20.55
CA ALA A 213 -6.06 -14.53 21.53
C ALA A 213 -5.97 -13.49 22.65
N GLU A 214 -7.06 -12.80 22.93
CA GLU A 214 -7.13 -11.89 24.06
C GLU A 214 -6.60 -12.61 25.32
N PRO A 215 -5.72 -11.98 26.11
CA PRO A 215 -5.30 -12.56 27.38
C PRO A 215 -6.55 -12.76 28.23
N LYS A 216 -6.85 -14.01 28.55
CA LYS A 216 -7.95 -14.35 29.47
C LYS A 216 -7.80 -13.50 30.72
N ALA A 217 -8.81 -12.67 31.01
CA ALA A 217 -8.89 -11.90 32.21
C ALA A 217 -8.74 -12.88 33.43
N THR A 218 -7.64 -12.76 34.13
CA THR A 218 -7.46 -13.42 35.42
C THR A 218 -8.50 -12.82 36.35
N GLY A 219 -9.36 -13.70 36.87
CA GLY A 219 -10.43 -13.32 37.81
C GLY A 219 -9.90 -12.59 39.05
N PRO A 220 -10.79 -11.96 39.82
CA PRO A 220 -10.43 -11.06 40.92
C PRO A 220 -9.63 -11.80 42.00
N LEU A 221 -8.48 -11.20 42.36
CA LEU A 221 -7.68 -11.61 43.50
C LEU A 221 -8.56 -11.54 44.76
N SER A 222 -8.73 -12.69 45.43
CA SER A 222 -9.37 -12.79 46.72
C SER A 222 -8.59 -11.97 47.76
N GLU A 223 -9.31 -11.09 48.45
CA GLU A 223 -8.78 -10.33 49.63
C GLU A 223 -8.19 -11.25 50.69
N PRO A 224 -7.05 -10.91 51.30
CA PRO A 224 -6.57 -11.63 52.48
C PRO A 224 -7.44 -11.33 53.70
N ARG A 225 -8.02 -12.38 54.30
CA ARG A 225 -8.73 -12.31 55.57
C ARG A 225 -7.77 -11.83 56.66
N GLY A 226 -8.23 -10.86 57.41
CA GLY A 226 -7.56 -10.28 58.55
C GLY A 226 -7.13 -11.32 59.61
N LEU A 227 -6.00 -11.05 60.21
CA LEU A 227 -5.59 -11.61 61.50
C LEU A 227 -5.62 -10.51 62.56
N LYS A 228 -6.20 -10.92 63.67
CA LYS A 228 -6.41 -10.14 64.88
C LYS A 228 -5.14 -9.51 65.41
#